data_04177e6a617f1657844c6c42f16afbd0
#
_entry.id   04177e6a617f1657844c6c42f16afbd0
#
_cell.length_a   1.000
_cell.length_b   1.000
_cell.length_c   1.000
_cell.angle_alpha   90.00
_cell.angle_beta   90.00
_cell.angle_gamma   90.00
#
_symmetry.space_group_name_H-M   'P 1'
#
loop_
_entity.id
_entity.type
_entity.pdbx_description
1 polymer ?
#
loop_
_entity_poly.entity_id
_entity_poly.type
_entity_poly.pdbx_seq_one_letter_code
_entity_poly.pdbx_strand_id
1 'polypeptide(L)'
;ATLAMVRKTFTIMGRDEASSDHDLSKFYYPAMQAADIFEMDIDIAIGGMDQRKAHMFMRDVASKYGWEKATCLHTPIVSSLKASGARMESFDHKMSKSDPNGALLLHDTHEQIRKKMKKAYISPDDPQSPVYELAEHILLPEFGEIVVTPNPKFGEPSTWTDLEAFRNAVMDLSL
;
A
#
# COMPACT_ATOMS: atom_id res chain seq x y z
N ALA A 1 -1.13 25.97 11.52
CA ALA A 1 0.04 25.17 11.17
C ALA A 1 1.21 26.08 10.78
N THR A 2 2.45 25.60 10.88
CA THR A 2 3.65 26.29 10.39
C THR A 2 4.09 25.68 9.06
N LEU A 3 4.84 26.45 8.26
CA LEU A 3 5.42 25.95 7.01
C LEU A 3 6.27 24.68 7.24
N ALA A 4 7.03 24.64 8.33
CA ALA A 4 7.84 23.47 8.69
C ALA A 4 6.99 22.21 8.96
N MET A 5 5.80 22.37 9.55
CA MET A 5 4.86 21.25 9.74
C MET A 5 4.32 20.76 8.40
N VAL A 6 3.93 21.67 7.50
CA VAL A 6 3.39 21.31 6.18
C VAL A 6 4.47 20.65 5.31
N ARG A 7 5.71 21.11 5.33
CA ARG A 7 6.81 20.50 4.57
C ARG A 7 7.01 19.01 4.87
N LYS A 8 6.79 18.57 6.11
CA LYS A 8 6.89 17.15 6.49
C LYS A 8 5.89 16.25 5.74
N THR A 9 4.86 16.83 5.14
CA THR A 9 3.81 16.09 4.44
C THR A 9 4.06 15.94 2.93
N PHE A 10 5.03 16.63 2.35
CA PHE A 10 5.24 16.69 0.89
C PHE A 10 5.43 15.33 0.24
N THR A 11 6.14 14.43 0.90
CA THR A 11 6.39 13.09 0.38
C THR A 11 5.12 12.20 0.32
N ILE A 12 3.99 12.63 0.91
CA ILE A 12 2.71 11.88 0.85
C ILE A 12 2.21 11.73 -0.58
N MET A 13 2.52 12.67 -1.45
CA MET A 13 2.03 12.71 -2.82
C MET A 13 3.10 12.31 -3.85
N GLY A 14 4.14 11.58 -3.45
CA GLY A 14 5.23 11.18 -4.35
C GLY A 14 6.06 12.35 -4.86
N ARG A 15 6.06 13.48 -4.13
CA ARG A 15 6.73 14.70 -4.57
C ARG A 15 8.11 14.78 -3.95
N ASP A 16 9.10 15.03 -4.79
CA ASP A 16 10.45 15.33 -4.32
C ASP A 16 10.47 16.71 -3.68
N GLU A 17 10.95 16.79 -2.43
CA GLU A 17 11.12 18.04 -1.72
C GLU A 17 12.13 18.97 -2.42
N ALA A 18 13.03 18.39 -3.22
CA ALA A 18 14.08 19.10 -3.95
C ALA A 18 13.60 19.73 -5.27
N SER A 19 12.41 19.42 -5.76
CA SER A 19 11.91 20.04 -6.98
C SER A 19 11.56 21.51 -6.73
N SER A 20 12.22 22.41 -7.45
CA SER A 20 12.06 23.86 -7.32
C SER A 20 10.68 24.40 -7.74
N ASP A 21 9.86 23.55 -8.32
CA ASP A 21 8.56 23.94 -8.91
C ASP A 21 7.40 23.61 -7.94
N HIS A 22 7.43 24.23 -6.76
CA HIS A 22 6.40 24.06 -5.76
C HIS A 22 5.27 25.06 -5.96
N ASP A 23 4.22 24.62 -6.65
CA ASP A 23 2.95 25.30 -6.67
C ASP A 23 2.40 25.45 -5.23
N LEU A 24 1.91 26.63 -4.89
CA LEU A 24 1.36 26.95 -3.58
C LEU A 24 0.21 26.01 -3.18
N SER A 25 -0.54 25.50 -4.14
CA SER A 25 -1.62 24.52 -3.92
C SER A 25 -1.13 23.25 -3.19
N LYS A 26 0.13 22.84 -3.43
CA LYS A 26 0.75 21.67 -2.79
C LYS A 26 0.91 21.85 -1.29
N PHE A 27 1.02 23.07 -0.80
CA PHE A 27 1.08 23.39 0.63
C PHE A 27 -0.30 23.40 1.30
N TYR A 28 -1.33 23.74 0.54
CA TYR A 28 -2.70 23.78 1.07
C TYR A 28 -3.32 22.39 1.20
N TYR A 29 -3.04 21.48 0.27
CA TYR A 29 -3.67 20.16 0.25
C TYR A 29 -3.58 19.38 1.58
N PRO A 30 -2.39 19.22 2.21
CA PRO A 30 -2.32 18.53 3.50
C PRO A 30 -3.06 19.28 4.62
N ALA A 31 -3.07 20.62 4.55
CA ALA A 31 -3.80 21.43 5.52
C ALA A 31 -5.32 21.29 5.37
N MET A 32 -5.80 21.19 4.13
CA MET A 32 -7.23 20.94 3.84
C MET A 32 -7.64 19.54 4.32
N GLN A 33 -6.84 18.52 4.02
CA GLN A 33 -7.12 17.15 4.50
C GLN A 33 -7.17 17.07 6.03
N ALA A 34 -6.29 17.79 6.72
CA ALA A 34 -6.35 17.89 8.17
C ALA A 34 -7.58 18.65 8.67
N ALA A 35 -7.96 19.72 7.96
CA ALA A 35 -9.16 20.51 8.29
C ALA A 35 -10.43 19.69 8.15
N ASP A 36 -10.53 18.84 7.11
CA ASP A 36 -11.68 17.97 6.89
C ASP A 36 -11.91 17.02 8.09
N ILE A 37 -10.83 16.51 8.70
CA ILE A 37 -10.94 15.64 9.89
C ILE A 37 -11.54 16.40 11.07
N PHE A 38 -11.15 17.66 11.29
CA PHE A 38 -11.69 18.47 12.37
C PHE A 38 -13.10 18.97 12.07
N GLU A 39 -13.35 19.42 10.84
CA GLU A 39 -14.65 19.99 10.44
C GLU A 39 -15.76 18.93 10.45
N MET A 40 -15.41 17.68 10.11
CA MET A 40 -16.36 16.56 10.13
C MET A 40 -16.44 15.86 11.50
N ASP A 41 -15.74 16.35 12.50
CA ASP A 41 -15.71 15.78 13.87
C ASP A 41 -15.39 14.26 13.85
N ILE A 42 -14.31 13.90 13.17
CA ILE A 42 -13.92 12.51 12.94
C ILE A 42 -13.22 11.93 14.17
N ASP A 43 -13.79 10.88 14.76
CA ASP A 43 -13.18 10.10 15.85
C ASP A 43 -12.08 9.16 15.34
N ILE A 44 -12.31 8.51 14.19
CA ILE A 44 -11.40 7.51 13.60
C ILE A 44 -11.15 7.85 12.13
N ALA A 45 -9.91 8.19 11.80
CA ALA A 45 -9.46 8.44 10.44
C ALA A 45 -8.72 7.20 9.91
N ILE A 46 -9.23 6.62 8.81
CA ILE A 46 -8.63 5.43 8.18
C ILE A 46 -7.96 5.84 6.87
N GLY A 47 -6.76 5.32 6.62
CA GLY A 47 -6.05 5.54 5.36
C GLY A 47 -4.95 4.52 5.15
N GLY A 48 -4.38 4.48 3.94
CA GLY A 48 -3.16 3.73 3.70
C GLY A 48 -1.96 4.31 4.45
N MET A 49 -0.90 3.55 4.59
CA MET A 49 0.35 4.00 5.24
C MET A 49 0.93 5.25 4.55
N ASP A 50 0.63 5.48 3.28
CA ASP A 50 0.98 6.70 2.53
C ASP A 50 0.31 7.96 3.10
N GLN A 51 -0.86 7.84 3.77
CA GLN A 51 -1.56 8.95 4.40
C GLN A 51 -1.08 9.27 5.83
N ARG A 52 -0.19 8.43 6.38
CA ARG A 52 0.27 8.55 7.77
C ARG A 52 0.86 9.93 8.09
N LYS A 53 1.59 10.54 7.15
CA LYS A 53 2.18 11.87 7.38
C LYS A 53 1.12 12.97 7.50
N ALA A 54 0.03 12.90 6.72
CA ALA A 54 -1.09 13.83 6.84
C ALA A 54 -1.81 13.65 8.18
N HIS A 55 -2.02 12.42 8.61
CA HIS A 55 -2.62 12.13 9.92
C HIS A 55 -1.73 12.62 11.08
N MET A 56 -0.40 12.44 10.98
CA MET A 56 0.51 12.97 12.00
C MET A 56 0.53 14.50 12.00
N PHE A 57 0.48 15.13 10.83
CA PHE A 57 0.33 16.58 10.72
C PHE A 57 -0.96 17.07 11.41
N MET A 58 -2.09 16.42 11.17
CA MET A 58 -3.35 16.71 11.86
C MET A 58 -3.17 16.63 13.39
N ARG A 59 -2.56 15.56 13.91
CA ARG A 59 -2.33 15.38 15.35
C ARG A 59 -1.38 16.42 15.95
N ASP A 60 -0.37 16.86 15.18
CA ASP A 60 0.53 17.97 15.59
C ASP A 60 -0.23 19.29 15.68
N VAL A 61 -1.15 19.54 14.71
CA VAL A 61 -2.03 20.73 14.72
C VAL A 61 -2.96 20.69 15.93
N ALA A 62 -3.63 19.55 16.18
CA ALA A 62 -4.49 19.34 17.33
C ALA A 62 -3.74 19.63 18.66
N SER A 63 -2.53 19.09 18.81
CA SER A 63 -1.70 19.34 19.99
C SER A 63 -1.38 20.82 20.18
N LYS A 64 -1.11 21.54 19.09
CA LYS A 64 -0.75 22.96 19.13
C LYS A 64 -1.91 23.86 19.57
N TYR A 65 -3.13 23.50 19.20
CA TYR A 65 -4.32 24.33 19.46
C TYR A 65 -5.21 23.79 20.59
N GLY A 66 -4.82 22.67 21.22
CA GLY A 66 -5.60 22.06 22.30
C GLY A 66 -6.89 21.39 21.80
N TRP A 67 -6.91 20.96 20.52
CA TRP A 67 -8.05 20.25 19.93
C TRP A 67 -7.96 18.75 20.21
N GLU A 68 -9.10 18.07 20.13
CA GLU A 68 -9.16 16.63 20.21
C GLU A 68 -8.45 15.98 19.02
N LYS A 69 -7.89 14.79 19.25
CA LYS A 69 -7.10 14.06 18.27
C LYS A 69 -7.86 12.85 17.79
N ALA A 70 -8.18 12.81 16.52
CA ALA A 70 -8.69 11.59 15.91
C ALA A 70 -7.71 10.42 16.10
N THR A 71 -8.24 9.23 16.30
CA THR A 71 -7.50 7.97 16.21
C THR A 71 -7.21 7.66 14.76
N CYS A 72 -5.96 7.34 14.41
CA CYS A 72 -5.57 7.10 13.03
C CYS A 72 -5.23 5.62 12.84
N LEU A 73 -5.96 4.95 11.95
CA LEU A 73 -5.70 3.57 11.53
C LEU A 73 -5.07 3.58 10.14
N HIS A 74 -4.00 2.80 9.98
CA HIS A 74 -3.29 2.73 8.71
C HIS A 74 -3.26 1.30 8.19
N THR A 75 -3.73 1.12 6.96
CA THR A 75 -3.61 -0.15 6.25
C THR A 75 -2.26 -0.24 5.53
N PRO A 76 -1.68 -1.43 5.37
CA PRO A 76 -0.53 -1.61 4.50
C PRO A 76 -0.85 -1.19 3.07
N ILE A 77 0.18 -0.87 2.30
CA ILE A 77 0.07 -0.57 0.87
C ILE A 77 0.47 -1.82 0.12
N VAL A 78 -0.31 -2.19 -0.87
CA VAL A 78 0.01 -3.30 -1.77
C VAL A 78 0.63 -2.73 -3.05
N SER A 79 1.75 -3.30 -3.44
CA SER A 79 2.48 -2.91 -4.64
C SER A 79 1.74 -3.32 -5.92
N SER A 80 1.97 -2.58 -7.01
CA SER A 80 1.48 -2.96 -8.33
C SER A 80 1.95 -4.38 -8.69
N LEU A 81 1.09 -5.18 -9.29
CA LEU A 81 1.46 -6.52 -9.78
C LEU A 81 2.65 -6.52 -10.76
N LYS A 82 2.98 -5.37 -11.32
CA LYS A 82 4.13 -5.17 -12.22
C LYS A 82 5.38 -4.65 -11.51
N ALA A 83 5.29 -4.35 -10.23
CA ALA A 83 6.40 -3.78 -9.49
C ALA A 83 7.53 -4.81 -9.38
N SER A 84 8.67 -4.50 -9.97
CA SER A 84 9.89 -5.31 -9.93
C SER A 84 10.91 -4.61 -9.04
N GLY A 85 11.30 -5.21 -7.90
CA GLY A 85 12.51 -4.92 -7.14
C GLY A 85 12.84 -3.46 -6.76
N ALA A 86 12.07 -2.51 -7.22
CA ALA A 86 12.25 -1.11 -6.87
C ALA A 86 11.50 -0.85 -5.57
N ARG A 87 12.26 -0.63 -4.51
CA ARG A 87 11.75 -0.25 -3.18
C ARG A 87 10.62 0.75 -3.30
N MET A 88 9.61 0.59 -2.44
CA MET A 88 8.50 1.53 -2.23
C MET A 88 8.93 2.96 -1.79
N GLU A 89 10.07 3.43 -2.23
CA GLU A 89 10.50 4.82 -2.04
C GLU A 89 9.81 5.77 -3.01
N SER A 90 9.26 5.26 -4.11
CA SER A 90 8.41 6.04 -5.01
C SER A 90 6.97 5.55 -4.96
N PHE A 91 6.03 6.48 -4.79
CA PHE A 91 4.58 6.24 -4.79
C PHE A 91 4.05 5.67 -6.13
N ASP A 92 4.89 5.63 -7.15
CA ASP A 92 4.56 5.12 -8.48
C ASP A 92 4.41 3.59 -8.52
N HIS A 93 4.90 2.90 -7.49
CA HIS A 93 4.84 1.43 -7.42
C HIS A 93 3.63 0.87 -6.67
N LYS A 94 2.80 1.71 -6.05
CA LYS A 94 1.59 1.23 -5.39
C LYS A 94 0.54 0.78 -6.40
N MET A 95 -0.24 -0.22 -6.03
CA MET A 95 -1.39 -0.65 -6.80
C MET A 95 -2.36 0.52 -7.01
N SER A 96 -2.72 0.81 -8.26
CA SER A 96 -3.54 1.97 -8.60
C SER A 96 -4.57 1.65 -9.68
N LYS A 97 -5.79 2.17 -9.52
CA LYS A 97 -6.82 2.10 -10.57
C LYS A 97 -6.42 2.76 -11.89
N SER A 98 -5.42 3.64 -11.87
CA SER A 98 -4.89 4.30 -13.08
C SER A 98 -4.10 3.35 -13.97
N ASP A 99 -3.57 2.23 -13.42
CA ASP A 99 -3.02 1.11 -14.16
C ASP A 99 -3.83 -0.16 -13.90
N PRO A 100 -4.94 -0.39 -14.60
CA PRO A 100 -5.82 -1.53 -14.36
C PRO A 100 -5.14 -2.90 -14.55
N ASN A 101 -4.05 -2.96 -15.31
CA ASN A 101 -3.30 -4.21 -15.52
C ASN A 101 -2.29 -4.50 -14.40
N GLY A 102 -1.92 -3.50 -13.64
CA GLY A 102 -1.07 -3.61 -12.46
C GLY A 102 -1.84 -3.70 -11.15
N ALA A 103 -3.17 -3.68 -11.20
CA ALA A 103 -4.02 -3.67 -10.00
C ALA A 103 -5.08 -4.77 -10.04
N LEU A 104 -5.38 -5.35 -8.87
CA LEU A 104 -6.59 -6.14 -8.65
C LEU A 104 -7.72 -5.18 -8.25
N LEU A 105 -8.76 -5.16 -9.04
CA LEU A 105 -9.92 -4.28 -8.83
C LEU A 105 -11.07 -5.09 -8.22
N LEU A 106 -11.86 -4.47 -7.34
CA LEU A 106 -12.98 -5.13 -6.66
C LEU A 106 -14.04 -5.69 -7.62
N HIS A 107 -14.11 -5.17 -8.84
CA HIS A 107 -15.04 -5.63 -9.88
C HIS A 107 -14.38 -6.53 -10.92
N ASP A 108 -13.12 -6.92 -10.76
CA ASP A 108 -12.48 -7.88 -11.64
C ASP A 108 -13.18 -9.24 -11.53
N THR A 109 -13.43 -9.87 -12.66
CA THR A 109 -13.92 -11.25 -12.71
C THR A 109 -12.80 -12.23 -12.34
N HIS A 110 -13.16 -13.44 -11.94
CA HIS A 110 -12.18 -14.51 -11.65
C HIS A 110 -11.19 -14.75 -12.81
N GLU A 111 -11.67 -14.64 -14.05
CA GLU A 111 -10.82 -14.78 -15.23
C GLU A 111 -9.80 -13.63 -15.35
N GLN A 112 -10.26 -12.40 -15.10
CA GLN A 112 -9.40 -11.22 -15.11
C GLN A 112 -8.33 -11.30 -14.02
N ILE A 113 -8.72 -11.66 -12.79
CA ILE A 113 -7.77 -11.87 -11.68
C ILE A 113 -6.73 -12.92 -12.06
N ARG A 114 -7.17 -14.08 -12.56
CA ARG A 114 -6.26 -15.15 -12.99
C ARG A 114 -5.29 -14.71 -14.08
N LYS A 115 -5.76 -13.92 -15.06
CA LYS A 115 -4.94 -13.36 -16.13
C LYS A 115 -3.91 -12.36 -15.62
N LYS A 116 -4.28 -11.53 -14.65
CA LYS A 116 -3.39 -10.56 -14.00
C LYS A 116 -2.34 -11.28 -13.15
N MET A 117 -2.75 -12.23 -12.31
CA MET A 117 -1.86 -12.99 -11.44
C MET A 117 -0.83 -13.81 -12.22
N LYS A 118 -1.18 -14.36 -13.40
CA LYS A 118 -0.22 -15.03 -14.28
C LYS A 118 0.93 -14.15 -14.77
N LYS A 119 0.76 -12.83 -14.70
CA LYS A 119 1.76 -11.83 -15.14
C LYS A 119 2.32 -11.04 -13.96
N ALA A 120 1.87 -11.34 -12.76
CA ALA A 120 2.33 -10.67 -11.56
C ALA A 120 3.82 -10.97 -11.35
N TYR A 121 4.53 -9.93 -10.96
CA TYR A 121 5.93 -10.07 -10.59
C TYR A 121 6.06 -10.87 -9.29
N ILE A 122 6.90 -11.88 -9.34
CA ILE A 122 7.38 -12.62 -8.17
C ILE A 122 8.86 -12.92 -8.38
N SER A 123 9.65 -12.72 -7.33
CA SER A 123 11.07 -13.09 -7.34
C SER A 123 11.42 -13.71 -6.00
N PRO A 124 12.18 -14.83 -6.01
CA PRO A 124 12.70 -15.42 -4.78
C PRO A 124 13.53 -14.43 -3.94
N ASP A 125 14.32 -13.60 -4.61
CA ASP A 125 15.24 -12.66 -3.96
C ASP A 125 14.57 -11.35 -3.52
N ASP A 126 13.30 -11.14 -3.85
CA ASP A 126 12.57 -9.90 -3.53
C ASP A 126 11.44 -10.17 -2.52
N PRO A 127 11.69 -9.96 -1.21
CA PRO A 127 10.69 -10.18 -0.18
C PRO A 127 9.50 -9.20 -0.26
N GLN A 128 9.60 -8.15 -1.05
CA GLN A 128 8.55 -7.15 -1.29
C GLN A 128 7.81 -7.37 -2.60
N SER A 129 7.93 -8.55 -3.18
CA SER A 129 7.15 -8.92 -4.35
C SER A 129 5.64 -8.81 -4.05
N PRO A 130 4.83 -8.24 -4.98
CA PRO A 130 3.39 -8.02 -4.75
C PRO A 130 2.63 -9.29 -4.43
N VAL A 131 3.10 -10.46 -4.87
CA VAL A 131 2.49 -11.75 -4.55
C VAL A 131 2.64 -12.07 -3.07
N TYR A 132 3.80 -11.78 -2.46
CA TYR A 132 3.99 -11.99 -1.02
C TYR A 132 3.18 -10.99 -0.19
N GLU A 133 3.08 -9.74 -0.62
CA GLU A 133 2.24 -8.73 0.05
C GLU A 133 0.76 -9.14 0.03
N LEU A 134 0.26 -9.66 -1.10
CA LEU A 134 -1.10 -10.19 -1.19
C LEU A 134 -1.30 -11.41 -0.27
N ALA A 135 -0.32 -12.30 -0.20
CA ALA A 135 -0.35 -13.44 0.69
C ALA A 135 -0.40 -13.01 2.16
N GLU A 136 0.48 -12.08 2.55
CA GLU A 136 0.60 -11.59 3.93
C GLU A 136 -0.60 -10.77 4.40
N HIS A 137 -1.07 -9.84 3.55
CA HIS A 137 -2.05 -8.85 3.98
C HIS A 137 -3.49 -9.21 3.65
N ILE A 138 -3.71 -10.18 2.77
CA ILE A 138 -5.05 -10.58 2.34
C ILE A 138 -5.31 -12.07 2.55
N LEU A 139 -4.50 -12.96 1.93
CA LEU A 139 -4.84 -14.39 1.93
C LEU A 139 -4.73 -15.01 3.31
N LEU A 140 -3.61 -14.84 3.99
CA LEU A 140 -3.42 -15.40 5.33
C LEU A 140 -4.40 -14.84 6.37
N PRO A 141 -4.64 -13.51 6.46
CA PRO A 141 -5.62 -12.99 7.40
C PRO A 141 -7.07 -13.43 7.12
N GLU A 142 -7.46 -13.59 5.87
CA GLU A 142 -8.84 -13.92 5.49
C GLU A 142 -9.11 -15.42 5.49
N PHE A 143 -8.19 -16.22 4.93
CA PHE A 143 -8.40 -17.66 4.71
C PHE A 143 -7.56 -18.55 5.64
N GLY A 144 -6.56 -18.00 6.33
CA GLY A 144 -5.63 -18.75 7.16
C GLY A 144 -4.61 -19.61 6.39
N GLU A 145 -4.69 -19.58 5.06
CA GLU A 145 -3.84 -20.39 4.19
C GLU A 145 -3.60 -19.76 2.82
N ILE A 146 -2.50 -20.16 2.19
CA ILE A 146 -2.14 -19.84 0.80
C ILE A 146 -2.18 -21.15 0.03
N VAL A 147 -3.08 -21.23 -0.97
CA VAL A 147 -3.19 -22.40 -1.84
C VAL A 147 -2.65 -22.08 -3.22
N VAL A 148 -1.65 -22.84 -3.67
CA VAL A 148 -1.13 -22.75 -5.03
C VAL A 148 -1.55 -23.99 -5.80
N THR A 149 -2.23 -23.78 -6.93
CA THR A 149 -2.63 -24.86 -7.84
C THR A 149 -1.86 -24.68 -9.15
N PRO A 150 -0.70 -25.34 -9.31
CA PRO A 150 0.09 -25.25 -10.52
C PRO A 150 -0.61 -25.93 -11.70
N ASN A 151 -0.11 -25.70 -12.91
CA ASN A 151 -0.50 -26.57 -14.02
C ASN A 151 -0.05 -28.02 -13.70
N PRO A 152 -0.91 -29.04 -13.90
CA PRO A 152 -0.58 -30.45 -13.57
C PRO A 152 0.75 -30.98 -14.15
N LYS A 153 1.29 -30.29 -15.16
CA LYS A 153 2.61 -30.59 -15.72
C LYS A 153 3.78 -30.18 -14.84
N PHE A 154 3.55 -29.30 -13.86
CA PHE A 154 4.58 -28.67 -13.03
C PHE A 154 4.50 -29.07 -11.57
N GLY A 155 3.49 -29.83 -11.15
CA GLY A 155 3.36 -30.31 -9.78
C GLY A 155 1.92 -30.47 -9.31
N GLU A 156 1.78 -30.89 -8.06
CA GLU A 156 0.52 -31.04 -7.35
C GLU A 156 0.18 -29.75 -6.57
N PRO A 157 -1.10 -29.54 -6.24
CA PRO A 157 -1.50 -28.44 -5.37
C PRO A 157 -0.79 -28.50 -4.01
N SER A 158 -0.40 -27.34 -3.53
CA SER A 158 0.28 -27.20 -2.24
C SER A 158 -0.30 -26.07 -1.42
N THR A 159 -0.20 -26.18 -0.09
CA THR A 159 -0.84 -25.27 0.86
C THR A 159 0.16 -24.85 1.94
N TRP A 160 0.19 -23.56 2.25
CA TRP A 160 1.02 -22.98 3.30
C TRP A 160 0.14 -22.15 4.24
N THR A 161 0.35 -22.29 5.53
CA THR A 161 -0.30 -21.51 6.60
C THR A 161 0.62 -20.42 7.17
N ASP A 162 1.84 -20.35 6.64
CA ASP A 162 2.87 -19.43 7.07
C ASP A 162 3.56 -18.78 5.86
N LEU A 163 3.80 -17.47 5.95
CA LEU A 163 4.38 -16.69 4.84
C LEU A 163 5.85 -17.05 4.59
N GLU A 164 6.61 -17.33 5.65
CA GLU A 164 8.03 -17.66 5.52
C GLU A 164 8.21 -19.03 4.84
N ALA A 165 7.39 -20.01 5.22
CA ALA A 165 7.36 -21.31 4.56
C ALA A 165 6.98 -21.18 3.07
N PHE A 166 6.01 -20.32 2.74
CA PHE A 166 5.65 -20.05 1.35
C PHE A 166 6.79 -19.38 0.57
N ARG A 167 7.46 -18.38 1.15
CA ARG A 167 8.62 -17.72 0.54
C ARG A 167 9.76 -18.72 0.28
N ASN A 168 10.06 -19.54 1.25
CA ASN A 168 11.11 -20.58 1.12
C ASN A 168 10.77 -21.56 0.00
N ALA A 169 9.52 -21.98 -0.13
CA ALA A 169 9.09 -22.86 -1.22
C ALA A 169 9.26 -22.19 -2.61
N VAL A 170 9.04 -20.88 -2.72
CA VAL A 170 9.32 -20.13 -3.96
C VAL A 170 10.82 -20.05 -4.22
N MET A 171 11.65 -19.81 -3.18
CA MET A 171 13.10 -19.75 -3.30
C MET A 171 13.70 -21.08 -3.76
N ASP A 172 13.20 -22.18 -3.24
CA ASP A 172 13.66 -23.54 -3.56
C ASP A 172 13.10 -24.07 -4.88
N LEU A 173 12.29 -23.25 -5.59
CA LEU A 173 11.60 -23.65 -6.83
C LEU A 173 10.79 -24.94 -6.67
N SER A 174 10.30 -25.20 -5.46
CA SER A 174 9.50 -26.40 -5.11
C SER A 174 7.98 -26.17 -5.28
N LEU A 175 7.63 -25.16 -6.08
CA LEU A 175 6.24 -24.81 -6.42
C LEU A 175 5.78 -25.43 -7.73
#